data_4f1af8e816fc0a2640eb3af962be1290
#
_entry.id   4f1af8e816fc0a2640eb3af962be1290
#
_cell.length_a   1.000
_cell.length_b   1.000
_cell.length_c   1.000
_cell.angle_alpha   90.00
_cell.angle_beta   90.00
_cell.angle_gamma   90.00
#
_symmetry.space_group_name_H-M   'P 1'
#
loop_
_entity.id
_entity.type
_entity.pdbx_description
1 polymer ?
#
loop_
_entity_poly.entity_id
_entity_poly.type
_entity_poly.pdbx_seq_one_letter_code
_entity_poly.pdbx_strand_id
1 'polypeptide(L)' 'MDKILNYIITAIVEKPEEVKITEEEQDGVVNFGIDVAEEDMGRVIGKNGKVIKAIRNIMKISSIKQNKRIYISLL' A
#
# COMPACT_ATOMS: atom_id res chain seq x y z
N MET A 1 3.67 -8.79 5.97
CA MET A 1 2.63 -7.90 5.42
C MET A 1 3.16 -6.90 4.41
N ASP A 2 4.26 -6.24 4.75
CA ASP A 2 4.87 -5.24 3.88
C ASP A 2 5.37 -5.81 2.56
N LYS A 3 5.79 -7.07 2.52
CA LYS A 3 6.29 -7.71 1.31
C LYS A 3 5.23 -7.77 0.22
N ILE A 4 3.98 -8.07 0.57
CA ILE A 4 2.89 -8.12 -0.39
C ILE A 4 2.62 -6.73 -0.95
N LEU A 5 2.55 -5.74 -0.07
CA LEU A 5 2.31 -4.36 -0.47
C LEU A 5 3.45 -3.85 -1.36
N ASN A 6 4.69 -4.10 -0.95
CA ASN A 6 5.86 -3.68 -1.73
C ASN A 6 5.87 -4.32 -3.12
N TYR A 7 5.54 -5.61 -3.19
CA TYR A 7 5.46 -6.33 -4.47
C TYR A 7 4.43 -5.69 -5.41
N ILE A 8 3.24 -5.41 -4.88
CA ILE A 8 2.16 -4.82 -5.68
C ILE A 8 2.57 -3.44 -6.19
N ILE A 9 3.06 -2.58 -5.30
CA ILE A 9 3.41 -1.20 -5.66
C ILE A 9 4.55 -1.18 -6.67
N THR A 10 5.61 -1.93 -6.44
CA THR A 10 6.76 -1.94 -7.36
C THR A 10 6.41 -2.53 -8.73
N ALA A 11 5.39 -3.39 -8.79
CA ALA A 11 4.95 -3.99 -10.05
C ALA A 11 4.16 -3.03 -10.94
N ILE A 12 3.53 -2.00 -10.37
CA ILE A 12 2.65 -1.10 -11.12
C ILE A 12 3.25 0.26 -11.42
N VAL A 13 4.37 0.61 -10.79
CA VAL A 13 5.03 1.92 -11.00
C VAL A 13 6.13 1.82 -12.05
N GLU A 14 6.48 2.95 -12.65
CA GLU A 14 7.59 3.02 -13.60
C GLU A 14 8.93 3.19 -12.90
N LYS A 15 8.94 3.76 -11.69
CA LYS A 15 10.15 4.03 -10.92
C LYS A 15 10.14 3.27 -9.60
N PRO A 16 10.30 1.93 -9.64
CA PRO A 16 10.27 1.13 -8.41
C PRO A 16 11.38 1.48 -7.43
N GLU A 17 12.49 2.04 -7.91
CA GLU A 17 13.60 2.47 -7.06
C GLU A 17 13.24 3.65 -6.17
N GLU A 18 12.16 4.36 -6.48
CA GLU A 18 11.70 5.48 -5.66
C GLU A 18 10.58 5.12 -4.70
N VAL A 19 10.17 3.85 -4.69
CA VAL A 19 9.12 3.39 -3.79
C VAL A 19 9.67 3.26 -2.37
N LYS A 20 8.97 3.89 -1.43
CA LYS A 20 9.26 3.73 0.00
C LYS A 20 7.96 3.39 0.71
N ILE A 21 8.01 2.34 1.50
CA ILE A 21 6.85 1.93 2.29
C ILE A 21 7.26 1.95 3.76
N THR A 22 6.53 2.73 4.54
CA THR A 22 6.74 2.79 5.97
C THR A 22 5.66 1.96 6.66
N GLU A 23 6.03 1.35 7.77
CA GLU A 23 5.12 0.54 8.56
C GLU A 23 5.23 0.94 10.01
N GLU A 24 4.10 1.28 10.62
CA GLU A 24 4.03 1.55 12.05
C GLU A 24 2.93 0.69 12.65
N GLU A 25 3.25 -0.01 13.72
CA GLU A 25 2.29 -0.87 14.39
C GLU A 25 2.16 -0.45 15.85
N GLN A 26 0.90 -0.27 16.30
CA GLN A 26 0.61 0.05 17.69
C GLN A 26 -0.77 -0.52 18.04
N ASP A 27 -0.81 -1.30 19.12
CA ASP A 27 -2.07 -1.84 19.68
C ASP A 27 -2.91 -2.61 18.64
N GLY A 28 -2.24 -3.42 17.81
CA GLY A 28 -2.92 -4.22 16.80
C GLY A 28 -3.35 -3.44 15.56
N VAL A 29 -2.93 -2.18 15.45
CA VAL A 29 -3.20 -1.33 14.28
C VAL A 29 -1.89 -1.14 13.51
N VAL A 30 -1.91 -1.49 12.22
CA VAL A 30 -0.75 -1.30 11.35
C VAL A 30 -1.07 -0.21 10.34
N ASN A 31 -0.24 0.82 10.32
CA ASN A 31 -0.36 1.92 9.37
C ASN A 31 0.76 1.84 8.36
N PHE A 32 0.41 1.71 7.09
CA PHE A 32 1.37 1.76 5.99
C PHE A 32 1.32 3.11 5.31
N GLY A 33 2.49 3.72 5.12
CA GLY A 33 2.63 4.91 4.28
C GLY A 33 3.29 4.52 2.98
N ILE A 34 2.72 4.90 1.85
CA ILE A 34 3.26 4.64 0.53
C ILE A 34 3.77 5.94 -0.06
N ASP A 35 5.06 5.97 -0.39
CA ASP A 35 5.70 7.09 -1.06
C ASP A 35 6.25 6.58 -2.39
N VAL A 36 5.84 7.22 -3.48
CA VAL A 36 6.27 6.87 -4.83
C VAL A 36 6.68 8.14 -5.57
N ALA A 37 7.32 7.98 -6.73
CA ALA A 37 7.63 9.13 -7.59
C ALA A 37 6.33 9.86 -7.94
N GLU A 38 6.39 11.19 -8.05
CA GLU A 38 5.23 12.01 -8.35
C GLU A 38 4.52 11.54 -9.62
N GLU A 39 5.28 11.15 -10.63
CA GLU A 39 4.73 10.65 -11.89
C GLU A 39 3.96 9.34 -11.73
N ASP A 40 4.24 8.60 -10.69
CA ASP A 40 3.60 7.30 -10.44
C ASP A 40 2.38 7.36 -9.55
N MET A 41 2.09 8.51 -8.95
CA MET A 41 0.93 8.66 -8.06
C MET A 41 -0.37 8.27 -8.75
N GLY A 42 -0.55 8.70 -9.99
CA GLY A 42 -1.76 8.36 -10.75
C GLY A 42 -1.92 6.87 -10.98
N ARG A 43 -0.81 6.14 -11.14
CA ARG A 43 -0.85 4.68 -11.32
C ARG A 43 -1.27 3.96 -10.05
N VAL A 44 -0.81 4.45 -8.92
CA VAL A 44 -1.14 3.84 -7.61
C VAL A 44 -2.59 4.12 -7.23
N ILE A 45 -3.08 5.31 -7.53
CA ILE A 45 -4.48 5.67 -7.25
C ILE A 45 -5.42 4.99 -8.25
N GLY A 46 -5.08 5.06 -9.52
CA GLY A 46 -5.91 4.52 -10.60
C GLY A 46 -7.12 5.40 -10.89
N LYS A 47 -7.83 5.07 -11.98
CA LYS A 47 -9.01 5.82 -12.40
C LYS A 47 -10.09 5.71 -11.32
N ASN A 48 -10.54 6.86 -10.83
CA ASN A 48 -11.57 6.95 -9.78
C ASN A 48 -11.16 6.20 -8.50
N GLY A 49 -9.86 6.08 -8.25
CA GLY A 49 -9.33 5.43 -7.05
C GLY A 49 -9.46 3.91 -7.07
N LYS A 50 -9.66 3.29 -8.23
CA LYS A 50 -9.89 1.84 -8.30
C LYS A 50 -8.68 1.03 -7.91
N VAL A 51 -7.47 1.47 -8.25
CA VAL A 51 -6.25 0.71 -7.94
C VAL A 51 -5.99 0.73 -6.44
N ILE A 52 -6.06 1.90 -5.81
CA ILE A 52 -5.80 1.99 -4.37
C ILE A 52 -6.88 1.25 -3.56
N LYS A 53 -8.11 1.22 -4.04
CA LYS A 53 -9.17 0.43 -3.40
C LYS A 53 -8.89 -1.05 -3.49
N ALA A 54 -8.42 -1.52 -4.65
CA ALA A 54 -8.05 -2.92 -4.83
C ALA A 54 -6.90 -3.31 -3.91
N ILE A 55 -5.90 -2.44 -3.78
CA ILE A 55 -4.78 -2.66 -2.88
C ILE A 55 -5.27 -2.78 -1.44
N ARG A 56 -6.15 -1.88 -1.01
CA ARG A 56 -6.73 -1.94 0.34
C ARG A 56 -7.49 -3.24 0.57
N ASN A 57 -8.23 -3.71 -0.43
CA ASN A 57 -8.98 -4.96 -0.31
C ASN A 57 -8.05 -6.17 -0.15
N ILE A 58 -6.95 -6.21 -0.90
CA ILE A 58 -5.96 -7.28 -0.77
C ILE A 58 -5.34 -7.26 0.62
N MET A 59 -4.95 -6.10 1.10
CA MET A 59 -4.35 -5.96 2.42
C MET A 59 -5.34 -6.26 3.54
N LYS A 60 -6.64 -6.04 3.31
CA LYS A 60 -7.67 -6.38 4.26
C LYS A 60 -7.73 -7.88 4.52
N ILE A 61 -7.54 -8.69 3.49
CA ILE A 61 -7.48 -10.15 3.65
C ILE A 61 -6.33 -10.51 4.58
N SER A 62 -5.17 -9.90 4.38
CA SER A 62 -4.02 -10.11 5.25
C SER A 62 -4.31 -9.68 6.70
N SER A 63 -5.05 -8.57 6.87
CA SER A 63 -5.40 -8.07 8.19
C SER A 63 -6.26 -9.07 8.97
N ILE A 64 -7.21 -9.68 8.28
CA ILE A 64 -8.07 -10.70 8.89
C ILE A 64 -7.23 -11.90 9.36
N LYS A 65 -6.35 -12.38 8.50
CA LYS A 65 -5.49 -13.54 8.82
C LYS A 65 -4.57 -13.26 10.02
N GLN A 66 -4.13 -12.03 10.18
CA GLN A 66 -3.20 -11.66 11.25
C GLN A 66 -3.88 -11.06 12.47
N ASN A 67 -5.20 -10.96 12.43
CA ASN A 67 -6.00 -10.38 13.51
C ASN A 67 -5.52 -8.95 13.85
N LYS A 68 -5.26 -8.15 12.82
CA LYS A 68 -4.80 -6.76 12.96
C LYS A 68 -5.61 -5.87 12.04
N ARG A 69 -5.70 -4.59 12.38
CA ARG A 69 -6.28 -3.58 11.50
C ARG A 69 -5.18 -2.97 10.66
N ILE A 70 -5.41 -2.84 9.36
CA ILE A 70 -4.43 -2.27 8.44
C ILE A 70 -5.02 -1.03 7.78
N TYR A 71 -4.27 0.05 7.82
CA TYR A 71 -4.60 1.30 7.13
C TYR A 71 -3.48 1.63 6.16
N ILE A 72 -3.84 2.16 5.00
CA ILE A 72 -2.90 2.52 3.95
C ILE A 72 -3.12 3.98 3.58
N SER A 73 -2.04 4.75 3.61
CA SER A 73 -2.07 6.16 3.25
C SER A 73 -1.05 6.43 2.15
N LEU A 74 -1.40 7.30 1.22
CA LEU A 74 -0.46 7.83 0.24
C LEU A 74 0.17 9.09 0.82
N LEU A 75 1.48 9.16 0.75
CA LEU A 75 2.25 10.28 1.30
C LEU A 75 2.52 11.36 0.25
#